data_27df30f1bb955dd242db1b3767e36eca
#
_entry.id   27df30f1bb955dd242db1b3767e36eca
#
_cell.length_a   1.000
_cell.length_b   1.000
_cell.length_c   1.000
_cell.angle_alpha   90.00
_cell.angle_beta   90.00
_cell.angle_gamma   90.00
#
_symmetry.space_group_name_H-M   'P 1'
#
loop_
_entity.id
_entity.type
_entity.pdbx_description
1 polymer ?
#
loop_
_entity_poly.entity_id
_entity_poly.type
_entity_poly.pdbx_seq_one_letter_code
_entity_poly.pdbx_strand_id
1 'polypeptide(L)'
;MTGEIGAIDESGVFTAAKTGTDLTGTITAAYGDTSFSLKVTVGSSQPFADTKGHWAESYITDLYYAGTLQGSTKDGKLYYRPDASMTRQEFIVAMMRHLGTDLSAYQTVSLPFADSSSIADWAKSAMQAAYSLGYLTGSKTNGQLLAKPGATISRQEAMTILSRTKDFPEADLNTLSAFSDSGKIADWAKNALAQMAQQKIISGSKGKLNPTGKVTRAEVAKMLYMLSEL
;
A
#
# COMPACT_ATOMS: atom_id res chain seq x y z
N MET A 1 -4.52 -29.69 1.05
CA MET A 1 -4.45 -28.66 2.10
C MET A 1 -5.53 -27.63 1.80
N THR A 2 -6.33 -27.21 2.75
CA THR A 2 -7.33 -26.18 2.58
C THR A 2 -6.98 -24.99 3.47
N GLY A 3 -7.01 -23.78 2.91
CA GLY A 3 -6.53 -22.56 3.52
C GLY A 3 -5.04 -22.30 3.21
N GLU A 4 -4.67 -21.04 3.03
CA GLU A 4 -3.28 -20.63 2.74
C GLU A 4 -2.43 -20.52 4.02
N ILE A 5 -2.41 -21.58 4.84
CA ILE A 5 -1.70 -21.59 6.13
C ILE A 5 -0.20 -21.86 6.01
N GLY A 6 0.29 -22.24 4.83
CA GLY A 6 1.67 -22.61 4.56
C GLY A 6 1.80 -23.64 3.44
N ALA A 7 2.99 -24.17 3.29
CA ALA A 7 3.32 -25.17 2.27
C ALA A 7 3.90 -26.44 2.91
N ILE A 8 3.70 -27.59 2.24
CA ILE A 8 4.33 -28.86 2.59
C ILE A 8 5.27 -29.21 1.43
N ASP A 9 6.53 -29.47 1.72
CA ASP A 9 7.51 -29.91 0.74
C ASP A 9 7.41 -31.41 0.44
N GLU A 10 8.21 -31.89 -0.52
CA GLU A 10 8.25 -33.30 -0.96
C GLU A 10 8.68 -34.27 0.17
N SER A 11 9.37 -33.78 1.19
CA SER A 11 9.76 -34.55 2.37
C SER A 11 8.67 -34.60 3.46
N GLY A 12 7.54 -33.91 3.25
CA GLY A 12 6.44 -33.83 4.19
C GLY A 12 6.62 -32.77 5.29
N VAL A 13 7.62 -31.91 5.18
CA VAL A 13 7.83 -30.83 6.17
C VAL A 13 6.89 -29.65 5.89
N PHE A 14 6.09 -29.29 6.90
CA PHE A 14 5.20 -28.13 6.85
C PHE A 14 5.95 -26.86 7.23
N THR A 15 5.96 -25.88 6.30
CA THR A 15 6.45 -24.53 6.55
C THR A 15 5.25 -23.59 6.67
N ALA A 16 5.06 -22.99 7.86
CA ALA A 16 3.97 -22.07 8.12
C ALA A 16 4.07 -20.78 7.31
N ALA A 17 2.94 -20.26 6.84
CA ALA A 17 2.87 -18.93 6.24
C ALA A 17 3.24 -17.86 7.27
N LYS A 18 3.89 -16.78 6.81
CA LYS A 18 4.11 -15.58 7.63
C LYS A 18 3.00 -14.58 7.34
N THR A 19 2.29 -14.16 8.37
CA THR A 19 1.08 -13.35 8.23
C THR A 19 0.91 -12.38 9.39
N GLY A 20 0.18 -11.30 9.18
CA GLY A 20 -0.19 -10.33 10.21
C GLY A 20 -1.43 -10.72 11.02
N THR A 21 -2.15 -11.75 10.60
CA THR A 21 -3.33 -12.29 11.27
C THR A 21 -3.18 -13.78 11.50
N ASP A 22 -3.90 -14.33 12.51
CA ASP A 22 -3.93 -15.77 12.72
C ASP A 22 -4.66 -16.44 11.55
N LEU A 23 -4.03 -17.45 10.97
CA LEU A 23 -4.61 -18.27 9.91
C LEU A 23 -4.98 -19.65 10.46
N THR A 24 -6.14 -20.16 10.05
CA THR A 24 -6.57 -21.53 10.38
C THR A 24 -6.84 -22.31 9.11
N GLY A 25 -6.30 -23.51 9.02
CA GLY A 25 -6.50 -24.40 7.88
C GLY A 25 -6.42 -25.85 8.30
N THR A 26 -6.53 -26.73 7.31
CA THR A 26 -6.48 -28.19 7.53
C THR A 26 -5.40 -28.80 6.67
N ILE A 27 -4.52 -29.60 7.29
CA ILE A 27 -3.59 -30.49 6.62
C ILE A 27 -4.23 -31.87 6.55
N THR A 28 -4.34 -32.42 5.33
CA THR A 28 -4.87 -33.78 5.14
C THR A 28 -3.80 -34.66 4.53
N ALA A 29 -3.50 -35.77 5.17
CA ALA A 29 -2.72 -36.86 4.62
C ALA A 29 -3.66 -37.96 4.15
N ALA A 30 -3.43 -38.51 2.94
CA ALA A 30 -4.22 -39.59 2.39
C ALA A 30 -3.31 -40.71 1.85
N TYR A 31 -3.72 -41.96 2.06
CA TYR A 31 -3.08 -43.14 1.51
C TYR A 31 -4.17 -44.17 1.13
N GLY A 32 -4.30 -44.46 -0.14
CA GLY A 32 -5.42 -45.26 -0.66
C GLY A 32 -6.77 -44.61 -0.30
N ASP A 33 -7.69 -45.39 0.25
CA ASP A 33 -9.00 -44.91 0.68
C ASP A 33 -9.03 -44.33 2.12
N THR A 34 -7.86 -44.27 2.77
CA THR A 34 -7.76 -43.78 4.15
C THR A 34 -7.19 -42.36 4.15
N SER A 35 -7.82 -41.45 4.91
CA SER A 35 -7.32 -40.10 5.11
C SER A 35 -7.37 -39.70 6.59
N PHE A 36 -6.42 -38.85 6.97
CA PHE A 36 -6.34 -38.19 8.27
C PHE A 36 -6.24 -36.68 8.08
N SER A 37 -7.01 -35.94 8.83
CA SER A 37 -7.02 -34.47 8.76
C SER A 37 -6.68 -33.84 10.10
N LEU A 38 -5.78 -32.87 10.10
CA LEU A 38 -5.34 -32.10 11.25
C LEU A 38 -5.69 -30.63 11.03
N LYS A 39 -6.46 -30.03 11.95
CA LYS A 39 -6.69 -28.60 12.00
C LYS A 39 -5.45 -27.92 12.58
N VAL A 40 -4.92 -26.94 11.86
CA VAL A 40 -3.70 -26.19 12.22
C VAL A 40 -4.04 -24.72 12.31
N THR A 41 -3.58 -24.05 13.35
CA THR A 41 -3.59 -22.58 13.46
C THR A 41 -2.15 -22.08 13.40
N VAL A 42 -1.89 -21.17 12.48
CA VAL A 42 -0.62 -20.45 12.35
C VAL A 42 -0.81 -19.09 13.00
N GLY A 43 -0.09 -18.84 14.08
CA GLY A 43 -0.15 -17.55 14.77
C GLY A 43 0.47 -16.43 13.96
N SER A 44 -0.04 -15.22 14.12
CA SER A 44 0.49 -14.02 13.49
C SER A 44 1.95 -13.77 13.88
N SER A 45 2.73 -13.29 12.93
CA SER A 45 4.14 -12.95 13.12
C SER A 45 4.33 -11.44 13.03
N GLN A 46 4.96 -10.85 14.04
CA GLN A 46 5.15 -9.40 14.15
C GLN A 46 6.62 -9.02 13.88
N PRO A 47 6.96 -8.57 12.66
CA PRO A 47 8.34 -8.24 12.32
C PRO A 47 8.81 -6.91 12.92
N PHE A 48 7.88 -6.00 13.23
CA PHE A 48 8.20 -4.64 13.66
C PHE A 48 8.01 -4.46 15.17
N ALA A 49 9.00 -3.85 15.82
CA ALA A 49 8.97 -3.61 17.25
C ALA A 49 7.92 -2.56 17.70
N ASP A 50 7.46 -1.72 16.78
CA ASP A 50 6.59 -0.57 17.02
C ASP A 50 5.19 -0.67 16.43
N THR A 51 4.77 -1.84 15.97
CA THR A 51 3.43 -2.04 15.40
C THR A 51 2.50 -2.83 16.31
N LYS A 52 3.01 -3.46 17.37
CA LYS A 52 2.20 -4.28 18.27
C LYS A 52 1.07 -3.48 18.92
N GLY A 53 -0.17 -3.93 18.72
CA GLY A 53 -1.37 -3.26 19.21
C GLY A 53 -1.78 -2.02 18.43
N HIS A 54 -1.05 -1.66 17.37
CA HIS A 54 -1.45 -0.58 16.48
C HIS A 54 -2.59 -1.03 15.56
N TRP A 55 -3.57 -0.18 15.29
CA TRP A 55 -4.76 -0.51 14.47
C TRP A 55 -4.44 -1.02 13.06
N ALA A 56 -3.27 -0.68 12.52
CA ALA A 56 -2.82 -1.11 11.20
C ALA A 56 -1.84 -2.29 11.25
N GLU A 57 -1.64 -2.92 12.40
CA GLU A 57 -0.65 -3.98 12.63
C GLU A 57 -0.73 -5.10 11.59
N SER A 58 -1.94 -5.65 11.35
CA SER A 58 -2.15 -6.72 10.38
C SER A 58 -1.82 -6.29 8.95
N TYR A 59 -2.35 -5.14 8.50
CA TYR A 59 -2.08 -4.60 7.15
C TYR A 59 -0.59 -4.40 6.90
N ILE A 60 0.13 -3.86 7.89
CA ILE A 60 1.57 -3.60 7.80
C ILE A 60 2.34 -4.92 7.70
N THR A 61 1.97 -5.90 8.51
CA THR A 61 2.65 -7.19 8.56
C THR A 61 2.43 -7.99 7.28
N ASP A 62 1.19 -8.06 6.78
CA ASP A 62 0.86 -8.77 5.55
C ASP A 62 1.59 -8.15 4.34
N LEU A 63 1.57 -6.82 4.21
CA LEU A 63 2.26 -6.12 3.13
C LEU A 63 3.80 -6.16 3.27
N TYR A 64 4.34 -6.30 4.47
CA TYR A 64 5.76 -6.53 4.66
C TYR A 64 6.18 -7.91 4.14
N TYR A 65 5.44 -8.96 4.49
CA TYR A 65 5.73 -10.31 3.99
C TYR A 65 5.46 -10.47 2.49
N ALA A 66 4.54 -9.68 1.94
CA ALA A 66 4.34 -9.55 0.49
C ALA A 66 5.46 -8.74 -0.23
N GLY A 67 6.45 -8.21 0.50
CA GLY A 67 7.54 -7.41 -0.08
C GLY A 67 7.17 -5.97 -0.44
N THR A 68 5.94 -5.55 -0.20
CA THR A 68 5.44 -4.20 -0.51
C THR A 68 6.03 -3.14 0.40
N LEU A 69 5.99 -3.38 1.72
CA LEU A 69 6.42 -2.43 2.72
C LEU A 69 7.78 -2.81 3.32
N GLN A 70 8.52 -1.80 3.73
CA GLN A 70 9.81 -1.96 4.39
C GLN A 70 9.90 -1.08 5.62
N GLY A 71 10.68 -1.54 6.61
CA GLY A 71 11.05 -0.78 7.79
C GLY A 71 12.51 -0.37 7.77
N SER A 72 12.97 0.13 8.90
CA SER A 72 14.37 0.45 9.13
C SER A 72 14.86 -0.20 10.43
N THR A 73 16.08 -0.73 10.39
CA THR A 73 16.70 -1.32 11.58
C THR A 73 17.34 -0.25 12.44
N LYS A 74 17.08 -0.31 13.75
CA LYS A 74 17.73 0.50 14.77
C LYS A 74 17.96 -0.39 16.00
N ASP A 75 19.17 -0.38 16.55
CA ASP A 75 19.55 -1.17 17.74
C ASP A 75 19.15 -2.66 17.63
N GLY A 76 19.36 -3.27 16.44
CA GLY A 76 19.05 -4.66 16.14
C GLY A 76 17.56 -4.99 16.00
N LYS A 77 16.66 -4.01 16.09
CA LYS A 77 15.22 -4.18 15.93
C LYS A 77 14.71 -3.50 14.66
N LEU A 78 13.71 -4.09 14.03
CA LEU A 78 13.05 -3.52 12.86
C LEU A 78 11.89 -2.62 13.31
N TYR A 79 11.80 -1.42 12.74
CA TYR A 79 10.76 -0.43 13.02
C TYR A 79 10.05 -0.02 11.73
N TYR A 80 8.73 0.09 11.78
CA TYR A 80 7.91 0.57 10.67
C TYR A 80 7.60 2.06 10.76
N ARG A 81 7.46 2.61 11.98
CA ARG A 81 7.03 3.98 12.29
C ARG A 81 5.64 4.28 11.73
N PRO A 82 4.59 3.57 12.20
CA PRO A 82 3.25 3.62 11.60
C PRO A 82 2.64 5.02 11.56
N ASP A 83 2.87 5.85 12.58
CA ASP A 83 2.30 7.20 12.70
C ASP A 83 3.14 8.29 11.98
N ALA A 84 4.31 7.95 11.46
CA ALA A 84 5.11 8.92 10.70
C ALA A 84 4.44 9.26 9.36
N SER A 85 4.50 10.54 8.99
CA SER A 85 4.07 10.97 7.65
C SER A 85 4.99 10.39 6.57
N MET A 86 4.42 10.14 5.39
CA MET A 86 5.13 9.57 4.24
C MET A 86 5.47 10.66 3.23
N THR A 87 6.66 10.61 2.65
CA THR A 87 7.01 11.47 1.52
C THR A 87 6.43 10.93 0.22
N ARG A 88 6.31 11.78 -0.80
CA ARG A 88 5.78 11.38 -2.11
C ARG A 88 6.60 10.29 -2.77
N GLN A 89 7.94 10.36 -2.70
CA GLN A 89 8.79 9.29 -3.25
C GLN A 89 8.66 7.98 -2.47
N GLU A 90 8.54 8.00 -1.14
CA GLU A 90 8.29 6.79 -0.34
C GLU A 90 6.95 6.14 -0.70
N PHE A 91 5.90 6.95 -0.85
CA PHE A 91 4.58 6.49 -1.28
C PHE A 91 4.62 5.82 -2.65
N ILE A 92 5.25 6.47 -3.64
CA ILE A 92 5.37 5.92 -5.00
C ILE A 92 6.15 4.62 -4.99
N VAL A 93 7.26 4.53 -4.25
CA VAL A 93 8.03 3.28 -4.15
C VAL A 93 7.20 2.15 -3.54
N ALA A 94 6.46 2.42 -2.46
CA ALA A 94 5.58 1.43 -1.84
C ALA A 94 4.47 0.97 -2.81
N MET A 95 3.85 1.91 -3.51
CA MET A 95 2.82 1.63 -4.53
C MET A 95 3.36 0.79 -5.69
N MET A 96 4.53 1.14 -6.25
CA MET A 96 5.12 0.41 -7.38
C MET A 96 5.52 -1.02 -6.99
N ARG A 97 6.01 -1.23 -5.76
CA ARG A 97 6.25 -2.57 -5.21
C ARG A 97 4.96 -3.35 -5.05
N HIS A 98 3.91 -2.69 -4.54
CA HIS A 98 2.59 -3.30 -4.38
C HIS A 98 2.01 -3.79 -5.71
N LEU A 99 2.20 -3.00 -6.78
CA LEU A 99 1.76 -3.36 -8.13
C LEU A 99 2.64 -4.44 -8.80
N GLY A 100 3.73 -4.87 -8.17
CA GLY A 100 4.65 -5.87 -8.73
C GLY A 100 5.34 -5.41 -10.01
N THR A 101 5.49 -4.09 -10.23
CA THR A 101 6.01 -3.54 -11.49
C THR A 101 7.50 -3.86 -11.64
N ASP A 102 7.88 -4.44 -12.78
CA ASP A 102 9.29 -4.58 -13.15
C ASP A 102 9.88 -3.20 -13.50
N LEU A 103 10.66 -2.67 -12.57
CA LEU A 103 11.27 -1.35 -12.69
C LEU A 103 12.44 -1.31 -13.69
N SER A 104 12.97 -2.46 -14.11
CA SER A 104 14.12 -2.53 -15.02
C SER A 104 13.82 -1.91 -16.40
N ALA A 105 12.56 -2.05 -16.86
CA ALA A 105 12.09 -1.50 -18.13
C ALA A 105 12.03 0.04 -18.17
N TYR A 106 12.14 0.72 -17.03
CA TYR A 106 11.92 2.18 -16.94
C TYR A 106 13.17 2.97 -16.57
N GLN A 107 14.32 2.34 -16.38
CA GLN A 107 15.55 2.99 -15.89
C GLN A 107 16.08 4.11 -16.80
N THR A 108 15.75 4.07 -18.10
CA THR A 108 16.17 5.06 -19.09
C THR A 108 15.15 6.18 -19.30
N VAL A 109 14.00 6.13 -18.64
CA VAL A 109 12.92 7.14 -18.78
C VAL A 109 13.41 8.49 -18.24
N SER A 110 13.37 9.52 -19.07
CA SER A 110 13.67 10.89 -18.66
C SER A 110 12.46 11.51 -17.96
N LEU A 111 12.70 12.10 -16.80
CA LEU A 111 11.66 12.79 -16.02
C LEU A 111 11.61 14.27 -16.37
N PRO A 112 10.42 14.84 -16.68
CA PRO A 112 10.28 16.25 -17.08
C PRO A 112 10.25 17.22 -15.89
N PHE A 113 10.50 16.73 -14.66
CA PHE A 113 10.37 17.52 -13.44
C PHE A 113 11.62 18.36 -13.19
N ALA A 114 11.44 19.66 -12.96
CA ALA A 114 12.56 20.57 -12.69
C ALA A 114 13.33 20.23 -11.41
N ASP A 115 12.70 19.48 -10.50
CA ASP A 115 13.27 19.00 -9.24
C ASP A 115 13.67 17.50 -9.28
N SER A 116 13.84 16.92 -10.47
CA SER A 116 14.21 15.51 -10.64
C SER A 116 15.54 15.14 -9.97
N SER A 117 16.47 16.08 -9.87
CA SER A 117 17.73 15.89 -9.13
C SER A 117 17.57 15.71 -7.63
N SER A 118 16.41 16.05 -7.06
CA SER A 118 16.09 15.86 -5.65
C SER A 118 15.49 14.47 -5.35
N ILE A 119 15.29 13.65 -6.39
CA ILE A 119 14.80 12.28 -6.23
C ILE A 119 15.97 11.43 -5.68
N ALA A 120 15.73 10.75 -4.56
CA ALA A 120 16.74 9.85 -3.99
C ALA A 120 17.01 8.66 -4.93
N ASP A 121 18.25 8.18 -4.99
CA ASP A 121 18.66 7.10 -5.91
C ASP A 121 17.79 5.84 -5.75
N TRP A 122 17.44 5.47 -4.52
CA TRP A 122 16.59 4.33 -4.22
C TRP A 122 15.15 4.47 -4.75
N ALA A 123 14.67 5.69 -5.03
CA ALA A 123 13.34 5.97 -5.53
C ALA A 123 13.29 6.20 -7.05
N LYS A 124 14.45 6.43 -7.68
CA LYS A 124 14.54 6.90 -9.06
C LYS A 124 13.79 6.01 -10.05
N SER A 125 14.07 4.72 -10.07
CA SER A 125 13.41 3.79 -11.01
C SER A 125 11.90 3.70 -10.77
N ALA A 126 11.44 3.74 -9.53
CA ALA A 126 10.00 3.75 -9.22
C ALA A 126 9.31 5.04 -9.67
N MET A 127 9.97 6.20 -9.51
CA MET A 127 9.46 7.49 -9.98
C MET A 127 9.41 7.54 -11.50
N GLN A 128 10.41 6.99 -12.20
CA GLN A 128 10.46 6.86 -13.65
C GLN A 128 9.33 5.97 -14.18
N ALA A 129 9.12 4.81 -13.56
CA ALA A 129 8.04 3.90 -13.91
C ALA A 129 6.67 4.54 -13.66
N ALA A 130 6.45 5.16 -12.50
CA ALA A 130 5.20 5.82 -12.18
C ALA A 130 4.87 6.98 -13.12
N TYR A 131 5.88 7.73 -13.58
CA TYR A 131 5.70 8.74 -14.61
C TYR A 131 5.35 8.14 -15.98
N SER A 132 6.10 7.16 -16.44
CA SER A 132 5.88 6.49 -17.73
C SER A 132 4.49 5.83 -17.82
N LEU A 133 4.02 5.26 -16.72
CA LEU A 133 2.69 4.63 -16.62
C LEU A 133 1.55 5.65 -16.38
N GLY A 134 1.86 6.95 -16.29
CA GLY A 134 0.86 8.01 -16.09
C GLY A 134 0.35 8.15 -14.66
N TYR A 135 0.89 7.41 -13.69
CA TYR A 135 0.49 7.52 -12.28
C TYR A 135 0.99 8.82 -11.65
N LEU A 136 2.23 9.23 -11.97
CA LEU A 136 2.84 10.47 -11.53
C LEU A 136 2.82 11.52 -12.63
N THR A 137 2.05 12.58 -12.47
CA THR A 137 1.95 13.69 -13.43
C THR A 137 2.66 14.97 -12.98
N GLY A 138 3.08 15.02 -11.72
CA GLY A 138 3.66 16.22 -11.11
C GLY A 138 2.63 17.32 -10.84
N SER A 139 3.11 18.46 -10.40
CA SER A 139 2.30 19.67 -10.17
C SER A 139 3.01 20.92 -10.67
N LYS A 140 2.28 21.86 -11.31
CA LYS A 140 2.84 23.15 -11.70
C LYS A 140 2.93 24.09 -10.51
N THR A 141 4.12 24.66 -10.29
CA THR A 141 4.37 25.68 -9.27
C THR A 141 5.30 26.71 -9.90
N ASN A 142 4.92 27.98 -9.92
CA ASN A 142 5.68 29.09 -10.52
C ASN A 142 6.16 28.77 -11.98
N GLY A 143 5.28 28.20 -12.80
CA GLY A 143 5.56 27.83 -14.18
C GLY A 143 6.38 26.56 -14.38
N GLN A 144 6.95 25.97 -13.34
CA GLN A 144 7.74 24.74 -13.40
C GLN A 144 6.90 23.51 -13.05
N LEU A 145 7.14 22.41 -13.73
CA LEU A 145 6.58 21.10 -13.37
C LEU A 145 7.47 20.43 -12.33
N LEU A 146 6.90 20.08 -11.18
CA LEU A 146 7.63 19.51 -10.04
C LEU A 146 7.05 18.17 -9.63
N ALA A 147 7.91 17.21 -9.27
CA ALA A 147 7.56 15.94 -8.64
C ALA A 147 7.39 16.08 -7.12
N LYS A 148 8.13 17.00 -6.49
CA LYS A 148 8.18 17.22 -5.04
C LYS A 148 8.51 15.93 -4.25
N PRO A 149 9.59 15.19 -4.56
CA PRO A 149 9.82 13.84 -4.04
C PRO A 149 9.95 13.79 -2.52
N GLY A 150 10.62 14.78 -1.91
CA GLY A 150 10.82 14.87 -0.47
C GLY A 150 9.68 15.50 0.32
N ALA A 151 8.67 16.08 -0.34
CA ALA A 151 7.52 16.66 0.34
C ALA A 151 6.62 15.54 0.91
N THR A 152 6.04 15.77 2.10
CA THR A 152 5.04 14.86 2.65
C THR A 152 3.79 14.87 1.76
N ILE A 153 3.28 13.68 1.42
CA ILE A 153 2.10 13.53 0.56
C ILE A 153 0.81 13.76 1.35
N SER A 154 -0.13 14.51 0.77
CA SER A 154 -1.47 14.66 1.33
C SER A 154 -2.38 13.50 0.93
N ARG A 155 -3.48 13.29 1.70
CA ARG A 155 -4.43 12.23 1.42
C ARG A 155 -5.03 12.35 0.00
N GLN A 156 -5.46 13.56 -0.41
CA GLN A 156 -6.02 13.74 -1.75
C GLN A 156 -5.00 13.48 -2.87
N GLU A 157 -3.71 13.80 -2.66
CA GLU A 157 -2.65 13.47 -3.62
C GLU A 157 -2.41 11.96 -3.71
N ALA A 158 -2.35 11.28 -2.57
CA ALA A 158 -2.18 9.82 -2.54
C ALA A 158 -3.34 9.10 -3.27
N MET A 159 -4.59 9.49 -2.97
CA MET A 159 -5.78 8.93 -3.61
C MET A 159 -5.79 9.18 -5.13
N THR A 160 -5.41 10.40 -5.56
CA THR A 160 -5.34 10.73 -6.98
C THR A 160 -4.27 9.92 -7.73
N ILE A 161 -3.16 9.58 -7.07
CA ILE A 161 -2.16 8.70 -7.66
C ILE A 161 -2.68 7.26 -7.71
N LEU A 162 -3.29 6.75 -6.63
CA LEU A 162 -3.85 5.40 -6.60
C LEU A 162 -4.99 5.21 -7.61
N SER A 163 -5.84 6.21 -7.81
CA SER A 163 -6.96 6.10 -8.77
C SER A 163 -6.52 5.89 -10.22
N ARG A 164 -5.26 6.13 -10.53
CA ARG A 164 -4.69 5.93 -11.87
C ARG A 164 -4.09 4.54 -12.07
N THR A 165 -3.99 3.72 -11.03
CA THR A 165 -3.34 2.41 -11.09
C THR A 165 -4.25 1.28 -11.58
N LYS A 166 -5.55 1.53 -11.67
CA LYS A 166 -6.56 0.56 -12.04
C LYS A 166 -7.74 1.28 -12.70
N ASP A 167 -8.44 0.62 -13.60
CA ASP A 167 -9.70 1.12 -14.16
C ASP A 167 -10.81 1.01 -13.11
N PHE A 168 -11.10 2.12 -12.46
CA PHE A 168 -12.21 2.20 -11.53
C PHE A 168 -13.50 2.60 -12.23
N PRO A 169 -14.68 2.17 -11.72
CA PRO A 169 -15.97 2.64 -12.21
C PRO A 169 -16.08 4.17 -12.17
N GLU A 170 -16.99 4.72 -12.97
CA GLU A 170 -17.26 6.15 -12.96
C GLU A 170 -17.58 6.66 -11.55
N ALA A 171 -17.05 7.83 -11.22
CA ALA A 171 -17.20 8.40 -9.90
C ALA A 171 -18.58 9.00 -9.67
N ASP A 172 -19.30 8.52 -8.67
CA ASP A 172 -20.48 9.24 -8.14
C ASP A 172 -19.99 10.25 -7.08
N LEU A 173 -19.94 11.51 -7.48
CA LEU A 173 -19.49 12.61 -6.60
C LEU A 173 -20.42 12.81 -5.38
N ASN A 174 -21.66 12.33 -5.41
CA ASN A 174 -22.57 12.39 -4.26
C ASN A 174 -22.03 11.55 -3.09
N THR A 175 -21.21 10.55 -3.34
CA THR A 175 -20.51 9.77 -2.31
C THR A 175 -19.72 10.66 -1.34
N LEU A 176 -19.20 11.80 -1.83
CA LEU A 176 -18.43 12.73 -1.02
C LEU A 176 -19.29 13.53 -0.03
N SER A 177 -20.60 13.61 -0.23
CA SER A 177 -21.54 14.33 0.67
C SER A 177 -21.62 13.69 2.07
N ALA A 178 -21.25 12.42 2.20
CA ALA A 178 -21.15 11.72 3.48
C ALA A 178 -20.05 12.29 4.40
N PHE A 179 -19.13 13.11 3.86
CA PHE A 179 -18.00 13.65 4.61
C PHE A 179 -18.16 15.17 4.84
N SER A 180 -18.15 15.57 6.10
CA SER A 180 -18.38 16.95 6.51
C SER A 180 -17.32 17.95 6.03
N ASP A 181 -16.17 17.47 5.59
CA ASP A 181 -15.05 18.26 5.04
C ASP A 181 -14.86 18.12 3.53
N SER A 182 -15.87 17.62 2.82
CA SER A 182 -15.85 17.45 1.36
C SER A 182 -15.56 18.76 0.61
N GLY A 183 -16.00 19.91 1.14
CA GLY A 183 -15.69 21.23 0.58
C GLY A 183 -14.19 21.62 0.60
N LYS A 184 -13.35 20.86 1.31
CA LYS A 184 -11.88 21.04 1.32
C LYS A 184 -11.16 20.22 0.26
N ILE A 185 -11.88 19.37 -0.47
CA ILE A 185 -11.32 18.57 -1.54
C ILE A 185 -11.07 19.49 -2.74
N ALA A 186 -9.84 19.49 -3.24
CA ALA A 186 -9.51 20.23 -4.46
C ALA A 186 -10.26 19.62 -5.67
N ASP A 187 -10.70 20.45 -6.62
CA ASP A 187 -11.51 19.99 -7.76
C ASP A 187 -10.84 18.86 -8.54
N TRP A 188 -9.53 18.92 -8.73
CA TRP A 188 -8.76 17.89 -9.42
C TRP A 188 -8.73 16.53 -8.68
N ALA A 189 -9.08 16.49 -7.40
CA ALA A 189 -9.05 15.27 -6.60
C ALA A 189 -10.45 14.66 -6.36
N LYS A 190 -11.53 15.37 -6.67
CA LYS A 190 -12.91 14.94 -6.35
C LYS A 190 -13.23 13.57 -6.94
N ASN A 191 -12.98 13.36 -8.23
CA ASN A 191 -13.22 12.07 -8.88
C ASN A 191 -12.46 10.93 -8.19
N ALA A 192 -11.17 11.13 -7.97
CA ALA A 192 -10.33 10.12 -7.34
C ALA A 192 -10.82 9.76 -5.92
N LEU A 193 -11.15 10.77 -5.10
CA LEU A 193 -11.65 10.53 -3.75
C LEU A 193 -13.02 9.83 -3.76
N ALA A 194 -13.91 10.20 -4.68
CA ALA A 194 -15.21 9.54 -4.83
C ALA A 194 -15.03 8.06 -5.22
N GLN A 195 -14.20 7.76 -6.22
CA GLN A 195 -13.86 6.39 -6.61
C GLN A 195 -13.29 5.59 -5.44
N MET A 196 -12.30 6.13 -4.73
CA MET A 196 -11.67 5.45 -3.58
C MET A 196 -12.66 5.20 -2.43
N ALA A 197 -13.61 6.13 -2.20
CA ALA A 197 -14.66 5.96 -1.20
C ALA A 197 -15.69 4.90 -1.62
N GLN A 198 -16.13 4.91 -2.88
CA GLN A 198 -17.05 3.91 -3.43
C GLN A 198 -16.47 2.49 -3.35
N GLN A 199 -15.18 2.35 -3.64
CA GLN A 199 -14.45 1.07 -3.55
C GLN A 199 -14.04 0.72 -2.12
N LYS A 200 -14.43 1.51 -1.12
CA LYS A 200 -14.09 1.31 0.30
C LYS A 200 -12.58 1.28 0.61
N ILE A 201 -11.75 1.76 -0.31
CA ILE A 201 -10.30 1.93 -0.09
C ILE A 201 -10.07 2.99 1.01
N ILE A 202 -10.93 4.01 1.04
CA ILE A 202 -10.98 4.98 2.14
C ILE A 202 -12.39 5.04 2.73
N SER A 203 -12.46 5.17 4.05
CA SER A 203 -13.73 5.31 4.79
C SER A 203 -13.81 6.59 5.62
N GLY A 204 -12.75 7.39 5.62
CA GLY A 204 -12.63 8.54 6.49
C GLY A 204 -12.52 8.18 7.98
N SER A 205 -12.56 9.18 8.82
CA SER A 205 -12.57 9.04 10.27
C SER A 205 -13.49 10.09 10.87
N LYS A 206 -14.40 9.71 11.76
CA LYS A 206 -15.39 10.60 12.40
C LYS A 206 -16.14 11.50 11.37
N GLY A 207 -16.54 10.89 10.23
CA GLY A 207 -17.25 11.60 9.16
C GLY A 207 -16.41 12.63 8.39
N LYS A 208 -15.07 12.49 8.37
CA LYS A 208 -14.14 13.38 7.65
C LYS A 208 -13.16 12.57 6.82
N LEU A 209 -12.84 13.05 5.62
CA LEU A 209 -11.80 12.50 4.76
C LEU A 209 -10.40 13.04 5.07
N ASN A 210 -10.33 14.26 5.61
CA ASN A 210 -9.09 15.01 5.83
C ASN A 210 -8.22 15.12 4.55
N PRO A 211 -8.75 15.69 3.44
CA PRO A 211 -8.13 15.58 2.11
C PRO A 211 -6.76 16.26 2.03
N THR A 212 -6.55 17.36 2.73
CA THR A 212 -5.27 18.11 2.77
C THR A 212 -4.32 17.63 3.87
N GLY A 213 -4.79 16.75 4.76
CA GLY A 213 -3.96 16.15 5.82
C GLY A 213 -2.86 15.26 5.23
N LYS A 214 -1.72 15.22 5.90
CA LYS A 214 -0.62 14.30 5.55
C LYS A 214 -1.02 12.88 5.87
N VAL A 215 -0.75 11.95 4.95
CA VAL A 215 -0.99 10.54 5.23
C VAL A 215 0.14 9.95 6.06
N THR A 216 -0.23 9.09 7.01
CA THR A 216 0.74 8.31 7.76
C THR A 216 1.10 7.03 7.01
N ARG A 217 2.21 6.43 7.39
CA ARG A 217 2.66 5.13 6.86
C ARG A 217 1.62 4.03 7.11
N ALA A 218 0.96 4.04 8.27
CA ALA A 218 -0.13 3.13 8.61
C ALA A 218 -1.37 3.30 7.70
N GLU A 219 -1.75 4.54 7.42
CA GLU A 219 -2.85 4.82 6.50
C GLU A 219 -2.55 4.34 5.08
N VAL A 220 -1.32 4.54 4.60
CA VAL A 220 -0.88 4.01 3.30
C VAL A 220 -0.90 2.50 3.27
N ALA A 221 -0.46 1.81 4.34
CA ALA A 221 -0.55 0.36 4.44
C ALA A 221 -2.00 -0.12 4.26
N LYS A 222 -2.94 0.47 4.97
CA LYS A 222 -4.37 0.13 4.81
C LYS A 222 -4.86 0.39 3.37
N MET A 223 -4.50 1.52 2.77
CA MET A 223 -4.94 1.86 1.41
C MET A 223 -4.43 0.85 0.37
N LEU A 224 -3.16 0.48 0.44
CA LEU A 224 -2.56 -0.51 -0.45
C LEU A 224 -3.17 -1.91 -0.23
N TYR A 225 -3.37 -2.31 1.03
CA TYR A 225 -4.03 -3.58 1.34
C TYR A 225 -5.45 -3.63 0.74
N MET A 226 -6.26 -2.59 0.96
CA MET A 226 -7.61 -2.53 0.40
C MET A 226 -7.62 -2.51 -1.13
N LEU A 227 -6.57 -1.99 -1.77
CA LEU A 227 -6.41 -2.03 -3.23
C LEU A 227 -6.19 -3.45 -3.75
N SER A 228 -5.53 -4.34 -2.99
CA SER A 228 -5.32 -5.73 -3.36
C SER A 228 -6.56 -6.61 -3.19
N GLU A 229 -7.55 -6.16 -2.41
CA GLU A 229 -8.82 -6.88 -2.21
C GLU A 229 -9.84 -6.67 -3.36
N LEU A 230 -9.49 -5.83 -4.35
CA LEU A 230 -10.28 -5.54 -5.55
C LEU A 230 -9.82 -6.38 -6.75
#